data_c1c6e8ba3cd497dcc3da680a35cf6af5
#
_entry.id   c1c6e8ba3cd497dcc3da680a35cf6af5
#
_cell.length_a   1.000
_cell.length_b   1.000
_cell.length_c   1.000
_cell.angle_alpha   90.00
_cell.angle_beta   90.00
_cell.angle_gamma   90.00
#
_symmetry.space_group_name_H-M   'P 1'
#
loop_
_entity.id
_entity.type
_entity.pdbx_description
1 polymer ?
#
loop_
_entity_poly.entity_id
_entity_poly.type
_entity_poly.pdbx_seq_one_letter_code
_entity_poly.pdbx_strand_id
1 'polypeptide(L)'
;MADLAEEITSLFEQGASAPKERARETFARLRAELSAGRVRAAEPDPSSPTGWRVNLWVKQGILVGLRWGDIVDVGVGKGRWPFQDKDTLPLKRLALASGVRVIPGGSAIRDGAYLGFGVICAPPMYINIGAYVGDYSFVDSHALVGSCAQIGKNVHLSAAAQIGGVLEPVGAMPVIVEDDVLVGGNCGVYEGAVIKRRAVLAAGVIVTGSTPLYDLVNGVVIKPEPGQPVVVPEAAVVVPGARAVTIGKGPEWGLSVATPVIVKYRDEKTDARTELEAWIR
;
A
#
# COMPACT_ATOMS: atom_id res chain seq x y z
N MET A 1 -21.74 5.10 -10.02
CA MET A 1 -20.49 4.30 -9.91
C MET A 1 -20.47 3.15 -10.92
N ALA A 2 -21.54 2.39 -11.09
CA ALA A 2 -21.59 1.34 -12.13
C ALA A 2 -21.25 1.86 -13.54
N ASP A 3 -21.87 2.94 -13.95
CA ASP A 3 -21.60 3.62 -15.22
C ASP A 3 -20.11 3.98 -15.42
N LEU A 4 -19.46 4.50 -14.37
CA LEU A 4 -18.02 4.82 -14.45
C LEU A 4 -17.15 3.56 -14.60
N ALA A 5 -17.51 2.48 -13.92
CA ALA A 5 -16.78 1.22 -14.00
C ALA A 5 -16.88 0.58 -15.38
N GLU A 6 -18.08 0.57 -15.97
CA GLU A 6 -18.33 0.06 -17.33
C GLU A 6 -17.58 0.88 -18.37
N GLU A 7 -17.62 2.20 -18.26
CA GLU A 7 -16.90 3.10 -19.17
C GLU A 7 -15.38 2.88 -19.11
N ILE A 8 -14.82 2.76 -17.90
CA ILE A 8 -13.37 2.50 -17.70
C ILE A 8 -12.99 1.14 -18.30
N THR A 9 -13.75 0.10 -18.03
CA THR A 9 -13.48 -1.24 -18.56
C THR A 9 -13.49 -1.22 -20.09
N SER A 10 -14.48 -0.59 -20.71
CA SER A 10 -14.58 -0.42 -22.16
C SER A 10 -13.36 0.33 -22.73
N LEU A 11 -12.94 1.44 -22.12
CA LEU A 11 -11.76 2.20 -22.55
C LEU A 11 -10.46 1.41 -22.38
N PHE A 12 -10.36 0.63 -21.33
CA PHE A 12 -9.20 -0.23 -21.10
C PHE A 12 -9.08 -1.32 -22.17
N GLU A 13 -10.19 -1.99 -22.51
CA GLU A 13 -10.28 -3.02 -23.53
C GLU A 13 -9.98 -2.48 -24.95
N GLN A 14 -10.41 -1.26 -25.26
CA GLN A 14 -10.08 -0.59 -26.52
C GLN A 14 -8.57 -0.32 -26.66
N GLY A 15 -7.83 -0.31 -25.57
CA GLY A 15 -6.37 -0.17 -25.61
C GLY A 15 -5.91 1.14 -26.26
N ALA A 16 -5.09 1.04 -27.28
CA ALA A 16 -4.55 2.19 -28.03
C ALA A 16 -5.59 2.86 -28.95
N SER A 17 -6.72 2.20 -29.24
CA SER A 17 -7.78 2.78 -30.07
C SER A 17 -8.82 3.60 -29.28
N ALA A 18 -8.72 3.64 -27.95
CA ALA A 18 -9.60 4.44 -27.12
C ALA A 18 -9.45 5.94 -27.44
N PRO A 19 -10.57 6.71 -27.56
CA PRO A 19 -10.50 8.14 -27.78
C PRO A 19 -9.80 8.86 -26.64
N LYS A 20 -8.69 9.55 -26.92
CA LYS A 20 -7.79 10.17 -25.92
C LYS A 20 -8.54 11.11 -24.98
N GLU A 21 -9.34 12.03 -25.52
CA GLU A 21 -10.08 13.02 -24.73
C GLU A 21 -11.04 12.34 -23.75
N ARG A 22 -11.82 11.38 -24.24
CA ARG A 22 -12.76 10.63 -23.40
C ARG A 22 -12.06 9.83 -22.33
N ALA A 23 -10.95 9.17 -22.67
CA ALA A 23 -10.13 8.42 -21.70
C ALA A 23 -9.61 9.34 -20.59
N ARG A 24 -9.15 10.53 -20.93
CA ARG A 24 -8.66 11.54 -19.97
C ARG A 24 -9.78 12.07 -19.07
N GLU A 25 -10.95 12.39 -19.62
CA GLU A 25 -12.12 12.85 -18.85
C GLU A 25 -12.61 11.77 -17.89
N THR A 26 -12.75 10.54 -18.37
CA THR A 26 -13.17 9.40 -17.54
C THR A 26 -12.16 9.12 -16.43
N PHE A 27 -10.87 9.18 -16.75
CA PHE A 27 -9.83 9.04 -15.72
C PHE A 27 -9.85 10.20 -14.71
N ALA A 28 -10.09 11.43 -15.13
CA ALA A 28 -10.20 12.55 -14.20
C ALA A 28 -11.35 12.36 -13.20
N ARG A 29 -12.49 11.81 -13.65
CA ARG A 29 -13.61 11.43 -12.76
C ARG A 29 -13.18 10.35 -11.77
N LEU A 30 -12.53 9.27 -12.23
CA LEU A 30 -12.00 8.21 -11.33
C LEU A 30 -11.03 8.79 -10.29
N ARG A 31 -10.09 9.63 -10.74
CA ARG A 31 -9.10 10.24 -9.86
C ARG A 31 -9.76 11.09 -8.76
N ALA A 32 -10.81 11.82 -9.08
CA ALA A 32 -11.59 12.59 -8.11
C ALA A 32 -12.29 11.68 -7.08
N GLU A 33 -12.86 10.57 -7.52
CA GLU A 33 -13.51 9.58 -6.63
C GLU A 33 -12.50 8.89 -5.70
N LEU A 34 -11.33 8.51 -6.23
CA LEU A 34 -10.21 7.96 -5.47
C LEU A 34 -9.70 8.98 -4.44
N SER A 35 -9.46 10.23 -4.86
CA SER A 35 -8.99 11.32 -3.98
C SER A 35 -9.94 11.59 -2.82
N ALA A 36 -11.24 11.39 -3.03
CA ALA A 36 -12.29 11.56 -2.02
C ALA A 36 -12.54 10.31 -1.16
N GLY A 37 -11.87 9.19 -1.45
CA GLY A 37 -12.05 7.92 -0.74
C GLY A 37 -13.38 7.22 -1.01
N ARG A 38 -14.17 7.68 -1.99
CA ARG A 38 -15.45 7.06 -2.36
C ARG A 38 -15.29 5.79 -3.19
N VAL A 39 -14.13 5.64 -3.80
CA VAL A 39 -13.73 4.46 -4.58
C VAL A 39 -12.37 3.99 -4.08
N ARG A 40 -12.19 2.68 -4.00
CA ARG A 40 -10.95 2.04 -3.55
C ARG A 40 -10.51 0.96 -4.54
N ALA A 41 -9.19 0.71 -4.62
CA ALA A 41 -8.63 -0.36 -5.45
C ALA A 41 -8.93 -1.77 -4.89
N ALA A 42 -9.15 -1.88 -3.59
CA ALA A 42 -9.72 -3.05 -2.93
C ALA A 42 -10.59 -2.62 -1.75
N GLU A 43 -11.59 -3.43 -1.44
CA GLU A 43 -12.57 -3.19 -0.39
C GLU A 43 -12.69 -4.38 0.53
N PRO A 44 -13.02 -4.17 1.83
CA PRO A 44 -13.36 -5.26 2.74
C PRO A 44 -14.51 -6.11 2.16
N ASP A 45 -14.32 -7.42 2.19
CA ASP A 45 -15.32 -8.40 1.77
C ASP A 45 -15.23 -9.64 2.66
N PRO A 46 -16.08 -9.77 3.67
CA PRO A 46 -16.05 -10.90 4.60
C PRO A 46 -16.27 -12.27 3.93
N SER A 47 -16.81 -12.30 2.70
CA SER A 47 -17.00 -13.55 1.95
C SER A 47 -15.72 -14.02 1.25
N SER A 48 -14.73 -13.16 1.09
CA SER A 48 -13.44 -13.48 0.50
C SER A 48 -12.53 -14.20 1.51
N PRO A 49 -11.70 -15.18 1.09
CA PRO A 49 -10.74 -15.86 1.95
C PRO A 49 -9.77 -14.91 2.67
N THR A 50 -9.42 -13.81 2.03
CA THR A 50 -8.54 -12.78 2.62
C THR A 50 -9.30 -11.73 3.42
N GLY A 51 -10.64 -11.69 3.34
CA GLY A 51 -11.49 -10.61 3.85
C GLY A 51 -11.52 -9.37 2.97
N TRP A 52 -10.97 -9.46 1.72
CA TRP A 52 -10.85 -8.33 0.80
C TRP A 52 -11.18 -8.73 -0.63
N ARG A 53 -11.74 -7.81 -1.39
CA ARG A 53 -12.08 -7.94 -2.82
C ARG A 53 -11.40 -6.84 -3.63
N VAL A 54 -10.80 -7.22 -4.75
CA VAL A 54 -10.16 -6.28 -5.68
C VAL A 54 -11.20 -5.64 -6.60
N ASN A 55 -11.12 -4.33 -6.78
CA ASN A 55 -11.87 -3.58 -7.78
C ASN A 55 -11.02 -3.44 -9.06
N LEU A 56 -11.11 -4.43 -9.93
CA LEU A 56 -10.32 -4.50 -11.16
C LEU A 56 -10.40 -3.21 -11.99
N TRP A 57 -11.63 -2.72 -12.18
CA TRP A 57 -11.90 -1.54 -13.00
C TRP A 57 -11.14 -0.29 -12.50
N VAL A 58 -10.87 -0.18 -11.20
CA VAL A 58 -10.07 0.92 -10.64
C VAL A 58 -8.64 0.87 -11.15
N LYS A 59 -8.02 -0.30 -11.13
CA LYS A 59 -6.66 -0.47 -11.64
C LYS A 59 -6.60 -0.25 -13.16
N GLN A 60 -7.59 -0.78 -13.89
CA GLN A 60 -7.76 -0.53 -15.32
C GLN A 60 -7.83 0.98 -15.61
N GLY A 61 -8.62 1.72 -14.83
CA GLY A 61 -8.75 3.16 -14.98
C GLY A 61 -7.45 3.92 -14.69
N ILE A 62 -6.67 3.50 -13.70
CA ILE A 62 -5.34 4.09 -13.44
C ILE A 62 -4.40 3.83 -14.63
N LEU A 63 -4.41 2.64 -15.22
CA LEU A 63 -3.63 2.32 -16.41
C LEU A 63 -4.09 3.13 -17.64
N VAL A 64 -5.39 3.37 -17.80
CA VAL A 64 -5.92 4.29 -18.82
C VAL A 64 -5.35 5.70 -18.63
N GLY A 65 -5.36 6.22 -17.40
CA GLY A 65 -4.78 7.53 -17.08
C GLY A 65 -3.27 7.61 -17.37
N LEU A 66 -2.52 6.55 -17.05
CA LEU A 66 -1.09 6.44 -17.36
C LEU A 66 -0.83 6.42 -18.87
N ARG A 67 -1.64 5.69 -19.63
CA ARG A 67 -1.50 5.59 -21.09
C ARG A 67 -1.74 6.91 -21.79
N TRP A 68 -2.79 7.64 -21.40
CA TRP A 68 -3.27 8.82 -22.12
C TRP A 68 -2.79 10.17 -21.55
N GLY A 69 -1.92 10.16 -20.53
CA GLY A 69 -1.22 11.36 -20.06
C GLY A 69 -0.06 11.74 -20.97
N ASP A 70 0.11 13.03 -21.21
CA ASP A 70 1.27 13.58 -21.92
C ASP A 70 2.36 13.96 -20.91
N ILE A 71 3.63 13.82 -21.29
CA ILE A 71 4.75 14.31 -20.48
C ILE A 71 4.80 15.82 -20.61
N VAL A 72 4.72 16.50 -19.49
CA VAL A 72 4.75 17.95 -19.40
C VAL A 72 5.78 18.40 -18.36
N ASP A 73 6.21 19.66 -18.48
CA ASP A 73 7.04 20.30 -17.46
C ASP A 73 6.17 20.63 -16.24
N VAL A 74 6.51 20.02 -15.11
CA VAL A 74 5.91 20.28 -13.81
C VAL A 74 6.92 20.87 -12.83
N GLY A 75 7.97 21.50 -13.36
CA GLY A 75 9.04 22.13 -12.60
C GLY A 75 8.56 23.21 -11.64
N VAL A 76 9.31 23.41 -10.58
CA VAL A 76 9.03 24.37 -9.52
C VAL A 76 10.14 25.42 -9.45
N GLY A 77 9.79 26.66 -9.09
CA GLY A 77 10.77 27.72 -8.85
C GLY A 77 11.45 28.22 -10.14
N LYS A 78 10.71 28.40 -11.23
CA LYS A 78 11.19 28.91 -12.51
C LYS A 78 12.37 28.10 -13.08
N GLY A 79 12.23 26.75 -13.05
CA GLY A 79 13.22 25.82 -13.60
C GLY A 79 14.37 25.45 -12.66
N ARG A 80 14.39 25.94 -11.43
CA ARG A 80 15.38 25.51 -10.42
C ARG A 80 15.27 24.03 -10.06
N TRP A 81 14.06 23.50 -10.12
CA TRP A 81 13.73 22.09 -9.85
C TRP A 81 13.01 21.55 -11.06
N PRO A 82 13.74 21.04 -12.07
CA PRO A 82 13.14 20.53 -13.29
C PRO A 82 12.53 19.16 -13.03
N PHE A 83 11.20 19.07 -13.15
CA PHE A 83 10.47 17.82 -13.08
C PHE A 83 9.61 17.67 -14.34
N GLN A 84 9.53 16.46 -14.86
CA GLN A 84 8.68 16.11 -15.99
C GLN A 84 7.84 14.91 -15.61
N ASP A 85 6.54 14.99 -15.84
CA ASP A 85 5.64 13.91 -15.51
C ASP A 85 4.37 13.97 -16.37
N LYS A 86 3.53 12.95 -16.26
CA LYS A 86 2.26 12.92 -16.94
C LYS A 86 1.28 13.92 -16.31
N ASP A 87 0.68 14.76 -17.17
CA ASP A 87 -0.28 15.77 -16.76
C ASP A 87 -1.56 15.18 -16.13
N THR A 88 -1.85 13.93 -16.42
CA THR A 88 -2.95 13.17 -15.79
C THR A 88 -2.68 12.81 -14.33
N LEU A 89 -1.43 12.84 -13.88
CA LEU A 89 -0.98 12.39 -12.55
C LEU A 89 -0.37 13.51 -11.69
N PRO A 90 -1.10 14.62 -11.45
CA PRO A 90 -0.57 15.71 -10.65
C PRO A 90 -0.36 15.32 -9.18
N LEU A 91 0.36 16.16 -8.46
CA LEU A 91 0.42 16.06 -7.00
C LEU A 91 -0.91 16.48 -6.36
N LYS A 92 -1.26 15.82 -5.25
CA LYS A 92 -2.46 16.11 -4.47
C LYS A 92 -2.38 17.49 -3.81
N ARG A 93 -3.46 18.24 -3.95
CA ARG A 93 -3.65 19.49 -3.19
C ARG A 93 -4.44 19.20 -1.93
N LEU A 94 -3.89 19.56 -0.78
CA LEU A 94 -4.53 19.39 0.52
C LEU A 94 -4.96 20.74 1.06
N ALA A 95 -6.23 20.86 1.45
CA ALA A 95 -6.74 22.01 2.17
C ALA A 95 -6.48 21.84 3.68
N LEU A 96 -6.31 22.92 4.44
CA LEU A 96 -6.19 22.85 5.89
C LEU A 96 -7.35 22.12 6.57
N ALA A 97 -8.55 22.28 6.03
CA ALA A 97 -9.76 21.60 6.52
C ALA A 97 -9.72 20.06 6.33
N SER A 98 -8.78 19.51 5.55
CA SER A 98 -8.65 18.04 5.42
C SER A 98 -8.20 17.35 6.70
N GLY A 99 -7.61 18.10 7.65
CA GLY A 99 -7.05 17.56 8.88
C GLY A 99 -5.77 16.73 8.68
N VAL A 100 -5.23 16.69 7.46
CA VAL A 100 -3.98 15.98 7.14
C VAL A 100 -2.79 16.90 7.41
N ARG A 101 -1.80 16.38 8.14
CA ARG A 101 -0.56 17.10 8.45
C ARG A 101 0.57 16.58 7.57
N VAL A 102 1.05 17.39 6.65
CA VAL A 102 2.26 17.09 5.86
C VAL A 102 3.40 17.96 6.35
N ILE A 103 4.41 17.33 6.95
CA ILE A 103 5.57 18.03 7.49
C ILE A 103 6.47 18.46 6.30
N PRO A 104 6.98 19.70 6.25
CA PRO A 104 7.86 20.16 5.17
C PRO A 104 9.12 19.32 5.05
N GLY A 105 9.57 19.00 3.83
CA GLY A 105 10.83 18.29 3.62
C GLY A 105 10.88 17.33 2.42
N GLY A 106 10.11 17.59 1.36
CA GLY A 106 10.25 16.87 0.09
C GLY A 106 9.37 15.64 -0.08
N SER A 107 8.31 15.53 0.72
CA SER A 107 7.29 14.50 0.51
C SER A 107 6.48 14.74 -0.77
N ALA A 108 6.01 13.65 -1.39
CA ALA A 108 5.11 13.72 -2.54
C ALA A 108 3.91 12.79 -2.37
N ILE A 109 2.71 13.32 -2.66
CA ILE A 109 1.45 12.58 -2.62
C ILE A 109 0.77 12.76 -3.97
N ARG A 110 0.47 11.69 -4.67
CA ARG A 110 -0.27 11.74 -5.93
C ARG A 110 -1.73 12.07 -5.71
N ASP A 111 -2.29 12.91 -6.56
CA ASP A 111 -3.74 13.04 -6.65
C ASP A 111 -4.33 11.70 -7.11
N GLY A 112 -5.49 11.32 -6.54
CA GLY A 112 -6.00 9.95 -6.63
C GLY A 112 -5.53 9.04 -5.49
N ALA A 113 -4.72 9.52 -4.55
CA ALA A 113 -4.55 8.91 -3.24
C ALA A 113 -5.54 9.50 -2.23
N TYR A 114 -6.12 8.69 -1.36
CA TYR A 114 -6.94 9.15 -0.23
C TYR A 114 -6.13 9.18 1.06
N LEU A 115 -6.27 10.24 1.83
CA LEU A 115 -5.76 10.36 3.19
C LEU A 115 -6.91 10.77 4.10
N GLY A 116 -7.13 9.98 5.15
CA GLY A 116 -8.14 10.21 6.16
C GLY A 116 -7.81 11.37 7.10
N PHE A 117 -8.75 11.69 7.96
CA PHE A 117 -8.57 12.74 8.97
C PHE A 117 -7.45 12.37 9.95
N GLY A 118 -6.65 13.34 10.35
CA GLY A 118 -5.59 13.14 11.34
C GLY A 118 -4.37 12.35 10.81
N VAL A 119 -4.30 12.05 9.52
CA VAL A 119 -3.10 11.43 8.92
C VAL A 119 -1.91 12.37 9.01
N ILE A 120 -0.76 11.83 9.43
CA ILE A 120 0.51 12.55 9.50
C ILE A 120 1.48 11.96 8.49
N CYS A 121 2.16 12.83 7.73
CA CYS A 121 3.16 12.48 6.75
C CYS A 121 4.49 13.15 7.10
N ALA A 122 5.50 12.37 7.51
CA ALA A 122 6.85 12.87 7.79
C ALA A 122 7.77 12.76 6.57
N PRO A 123 8.61 13.77 6.31
CA PRO A 123 9.40 13.84 5.09
C PRO A 123 10.71 13.01 5.13
N PRO A 124 11.26 12.69 3.95
CA PRO A 124 10.55 12.59 2.69
C PRO A 124 9.79 11.26 2.63
N MET A 125 8.53 11.26 2.25
CA MET A 125 7.76 10.05 2.00
C MET A 125 7.05 10.12 0.64
N TYR A 126 6.56 8.98 0.13
CA TYR A 126 5.82 8.95 -1.12
C TYR A 126 4.54 8.13 -1.02
N ILE A 127 3.42 8.71 -1.45
CA ILE A 127 2.12 8.02 -1.55
C ILE A 127 1.64 8.10 -3.00
N ASN A 128 1.45 6.94 -3.62
CA ASN A 128 1.10 6.83 -5.03
C ASN A 128 -0.42 6.78 -5.25
N ILE A 129 -0.81 6.95 -6.51
CA ILE A 129 -2.22 6.92 -6.95
C ILE A 129 -2.92 5.61 -6.58
N GLY A 130 -4.21 5.69 -6.24
CA GLY A 130 -5.02 4.55 -5.84
C GLY A 130 -4.76 4.07 -4.41
N ALA A 131 -3.71 4.59 -3.74
CA ALA A 131 -3.47 4.32 -2.33
C ALA A 131 -4.59 4.89 -1.46
N TYR A 132 -4.94 4.16 -0.42
CA TYR A 132 -5.88 4.59 0.62
C TYR A 132 -5.16 4.55 1.97
N VAL A 133 -5.16 5.66 2.70
CA VAL A 133 -4.60 5.75 4.06
C VAL A 133 -5.71 6.19 5.00
N GLY A 134 -6.09 5.31 5.91
CA GLY A 134 -7.17 5.52 6.88
C GLY A 134 -6.81 6.54 7.96
N ASP A 135 -7.84 6.98 8.69
CA ASP A 135 -7.75 8.04 9.69
C ASP A 135 -6.67 7.76 10.74
N TYR A 136 -6.04 8.82 11.24
CA TYR A 136 -5.05 8.80 12.31
C TYR A 136 -3.80 7.94 12.06
N SER A 137 -3.56 7.54 10.82
CA SER A 137 -2.35 6.81 10.45
C SER A 137 -1.14 7.73 10.30
N PHE A 138 0.03 7.17 10.54
CA PHE A 138 1.31 7.87 10.41
C PHE A 138 2.16 7.23 9.32
N VAL A 139 2.52 8.01 8.32
CA VAL A 139 3.46 7.64 7.25
C VAL A 139 4.77 8.36 7.53
N ASP A 140 5.74 7.64 8.09
CA ASP A 140 6.98 8.21 8.58
C ASP A 140 8.00 8.46 7.46
N SER A 141 9.16 9.02 7.84
CA SER A 141 10.22 9.46 6.91
C SER A 141 10.71 8.30 6.02
N HIS A 142 10.89 8.58 4.74
CA HIS A 142 11.29 7.61 3.72
C HIS A 142 10.32 6.45 3.49
N ALA A 143 9.14 6.44 4.11
CA ALA A 143 8.15 5.41 3.85
C ALA A 143 7.52 5.57 2.47
N LEU A 144 7.20 4.41 1.85
CA LEU A 144 6.48 4.32 0.59
C LEU A 144 5.11 3.70 0.81
N VAL A 145 4.07 4.32 0.28
CA VAL A 145 2.76 3.69 0.05
C VAL A 145 2.55 3.59 -1.46
N GLY A 146 2.75 2.39 -1.99
CA GLY A 146 2.70 2.11 -3.42
C GLY A 146 1.30 2.20 -4.01
N SER A 147 1.22 2.16 -5.34
CA SER A 147 -0.05 2.26 -6.07
C SER A 147 -1.07 1.23 -5.57
N CYS A 148 -2.28 1.68 -5.33
CA CYS A 148 -3.41 0.83 -4.91
C CYS A 148 -3.29 0.20 -3.51
N ALA A 149 -2.20 0.39 -2.77
CA ALA A 149 -2.06 -0.14 -1.41
C ALA A 149 -3.17 0.41 -0.49
N GLN A 150 -3.68 -0.43 0.40
CA GLN A 150 -4.78 -0.09 1.31
C GLN A 150 -4.28 -0.13 2.74
N ILE A 151 -4.20 1.02 3.37
CA ILE A 151 -3.77 1.19 4.75
C ILE A 151 -4.99 1.54 5.59
N GLY A 152 -5.20 0.81 6.66
CA GLY A 152 -6.29 1.00 7.62
C GLY A 152 -6.11 2.25 8.49
N LYS A 153 -6.90 2.31 9.57
CA LYS A 153 -6.86 3.38 10.57
C LYS A 153 -5.82 3.09 11.64
N ASN A 154 -5.30 4.14 12.26
CA ASN A 154 -4.32 4.04 13.35
C ASN A 154 -3.07 3.21 12.99
N VAL A 155 -2.73 3.11 11.71
CA VAL A 155 -1.54 2.39 11.26
C VAL A 155 -0.31 3.27 11.41
N HIS A 156 0.77 2.71 11.93
CA HIS A 156 2.07 3.36 11.91
C HIS A 156 2.99 2.66 10.90
N LEU A 157 3.27 3.32 9.80
CA LEU A 157 4.34 2.95 8.87
C LEU A 157 5.61 3.65 9.32
N SER A 158 6.48 2.96 10.04
CA SER A 158 7.71 3.54 10.58
C SER A 158 8.70 3.89 9.48
N ALA A 159 9.79 4.57 9.85
CA ALA A 159 10.77 5.10 8.90
C ALA A 159 11.27 4.03 7.90
N ALA A 160 11.27 4.40 6.64
CA ALA A 160 11.65 3.55 5.51
C ALA A 160 10.83 2.24 5.35
N ALA A 161 9.62 2.17 5.92
CA ALA A 161 8.69 1.09 5.63
C ALA A 161 8.23 1.16 4.16
N GLN A 162 8.33 0.04 3.44
CA GLN A 162 8.01 -0.04 2.03
C GLN A 162 6.76 -0.88 1.82
N ILE A 163 5.64 -0.21 1.56
CA ILE A 163 4.38 -0.87 1.18
C ILE A 163 4.29 -0.88 -0.34
N GLY A 164 4.52 -2.04 -0.93
CA GLY A 164 4.62 -2.23 -2.37
C GLY A 164 3.33 -1.88 -3.10
N GLY A 165 3.47 -1.33 -4.30
CA GLY A 165 2.37 -1.11 -5.23
C GLY A 165 2.12 -2.34 -6.08
N VAL A 166 0.84 -2.69 -6.26
CA VAL A 166 0.41 -3.79 -7.14
C VAL A 166 -0.63 -3.24 -8.12
N LEU A 167 -0.15 -2.59 -9.17
CA LEU A 167 -1.00 -2.08 -10.23
C LEU A 167 -1.27 -3.15 -11.29
N GLU A 168 -0.24 -3.90 -11.65
CA GLU A 168 -0.29 -5.01 -12.60
C GLU A 168 0.21 -6.31 -11.94
N PRO A 169 -0.41 -7.46 -12.31
CA PRO A 169 -1.62 -7.60 -13.12
C PRO A 169 -2.84 -7.03 -12.41
N VAL A 170 -3.83 -6.52 -13.17
CA VAL A 170 -5.01 -5.81 -12.62
C VAL A 170 -5.84 -6.66 -11.65
N GLY A 171 -5.84 -7.98 -11.83
CA GLY A 171 -6.53 -8.93 -10.95
C GLY A 171 -5.81 -9.25 -9.64
N ALA A 172 -4.51 -8.91 -9.52
CA ALA A 172 -3.76 -9.22 -8.31
C ALA A 172 -4.22 -8.37 -7.12
N MET A 173 -4.25 -8.95 -5.93
CA MET A 173 -4.53 -8.23 -4.68
C MET A 173 -3.50 -7.11 -4.49
N PRO A 174 -3.91 -5.86 -4.20
CA PRO A 174 -2.96 -4.87 -3.69
C PRO A 174 -2.52 -5.22 -2.27
N VAL A 175 -1.41 -4.64 -1.82
CA VAL A 175 -1.00 -4.81 -0.43
C VAL A 175 -2.04 -4.19 0.50
N ILE A 176 -2.44 -4.96 1.50
CA ILE A 176 -3.40 -4.55 2.52
C ILE A 176 -2.71 -4.52 3.89
N VAL A 177 -2.84 -3.42 4.60
CA VAL A 177 -2.44 -3.27 6.00
C VAL A 177 -3.69 -2.83 6.76
N GLU A 178 -4.26 -3.71 7.56
CA GLU A 178 -5.52 -3.43 8.29
C GLU A 178 -5.29 -2.47 9.48
N ASP A 179 -6.36 -2.16 10.20
CA ASP A 179 -6.35 -1.18 11.29
C ASP A 179 -5.39 -1.58 12.43
N ASP A 180 -4.88 -0.58 13.15
CA ASP A 180 -4.06 -0.73 14.37
C ASP A 180 -2.74 -1.52 14.17
N VAL A 181 -2.26 -1.65 12.94
CA VAL A 181 -1.01 -2.33 12.61
C VAL A 181 0.17 -1.39 12.82
N LEU A 182 1.26 -1.93 13.41
CA LEU A 182 2.58 -1.30 13.41
C LEU A 182 3.49 -2.00 12.39
N VAL A 183 3.96 -1.26 11.41
CA VAL A 183 5.01 -1.69 10.48
C VAL A 183 6.32 -1.04 10.89
N GLY A 184 7.24 -1.82 11.43
CA GLY A 184 8.54 -1.35 11.92
C GLY A 184 9.43 -0.78 10.82
N GLY A 185 10.46 -0.05 11.21
CA GLY A 185 11.40 0.58 10.28
C GLY A 185 12.07 -0.42 9.34
N ASN A 186 12.30 -0.02 8.09
CA ASN A 186 12.90 -0.85 7.03
C ASN A 186 12.15 -2.16 6.75
N CYS A 187 10.88 -2.27 7.13
CA CYS A 187 10.03 -3.38 6.71
C CYS A 187 9.65 -3.26 5.25
N GLY A 188 9.44 -4.42 4.60
CA GLY A 188 8.89 -4.49 3.26
C GLY A 188 7.65 -5.39 3.22
N VAL A 189 6.55 -4.90 2.67
CA VAL A 189 5.31 -5.66 2.45
C VAL A 189 4.97 -5.56 0.97
N TYR A 190 5.02 -6.67 0.26
CA TYR A 190 4.96 -6.71 -1.20
C TYR A 190 3.97 -7.76 -1.73
N GLU A 191 3.73 -7.73 -3.05
CA GLU A 191 3.04 -8.76 -3.81
C GLU A 191 1.65 -9.13 -3.25
N GLY A 192 0.89 -8.11 -2.83
CA GLY A 192 -0.47 -8.30 -2.36
C GLY A 192 -0.63 -8.92 -0.98
N ALA A 193 0.47 -9.05 -0.22
CA ALA A 193 0.39 -9.55 1.16
C ALA A 193 -0.63 -8.77 2.00
N VAL A 194 -1.34 -9.48 2.85
CA VAL A 194 -2.37 -8.94 3.75
C VAL A 194 -1.88 -9.00 5.18
N ILE A 195 -1.75 -7.86 5.83
CA ILE A 195 -1.38 -7.75 7.25
C ILE A 195 -2.66 -7.47 8.02
N LYS A 196 -3.10 -8.48 8.80
CA LYS A 196 -4.35 -8.40 9.55
C LYS A 196 -4.23 -7.43 10.74
N ARG A 197 -5.41 -6.99 11.17
CA ARG A 197 -5.59 -6.00 12.24
C ARG A 197 -4.70 -6.27 13.45
N ARG A 198 -4.17 -5.21 14.07
CA ARG A 198 -3.34 -5.25 15.28
C ARG A 198 -2.02 -6.04 15.14
N ALA A 199 -1.64 -6.53 13.97
CA ALA A 199 -0.35 -7.16 13.79
C ALA A 199 0.81 -6.15 13.99
N VAL A 200 1.97 -6.66 14.38
CA VAL A 200 3.21 -5.90 14.56
C VAL A 200 4.29 -6.56 13.72
N LEU A 201 4.85 -5.85 12.78
CA LEU A 201 6.06 -6.23 12.07
C LEU A 201 7.24 -5.51 12.72
N ALA A 202 8.15 -6.26 13.38
CA ALA A 202 9.37 -5.68 13.92
C ALA A 202 10.27 -5.14 12.79
N ALA A 203 11.18 -4.23 13.12
CA ALA A 203 12.07 -3.63 12.13
C ALA A 203 12.80 -4.67 11.27
N GLY A 204 12.85 -4.43 9.96
CA GLY A 204 13.53 -5.31 9.00
C GLY A 204 12.74 -6.54 8.55
N VAL A 205 11.49 -6.70 8.94
CA VAL A 205 10.64 -7.80 8.44
C VAL A 205 10.28 -7.58 6.97
N ILE A 206 10.49 -8.61 6.15
CA ILE A 206 10.09 -8.64 4.74
C ILE A 206 9.01 -9.70 4.55
N VAL A 207 7.84 -9.29 4.04
CA VAL A 207 6.73 -10.17 3.67
C VAL A 207 6.45 -10.00 2.18
N THR A 208 6.51 -11.09 1.43
CA THR A 208 6.16 -11.14 0.01
C THR A 208 5.02 -12.12 -0.22
N GLY A 209 4.42 -12.11 -1.41
CA GLY A 209 3.33 -13.02 -1.75
C GLY A 209 3.68 -14.51 -1.68
N SER A 210 4.98 -14.86 -1.71
CA SER A 210 5.46 -16.25 -1.73
C SER A 210 6.27 -16.66 -0.51
N THR A 211 6.63 -15.72 0.36
CA THR A 211 7.48 -16.01 1.54
C THR A 211 6.69 -16.78 2.60
N PRO A 212 7.14 -17.98 3.00
CA PRO A 212 6.48 -18.71 4.09
C PRO A 212 6.68 -17.95 5.43
N LEU A 213 5.63 -17.91 6.24
CA LEU A 213 5.62 -17.31 7.57
C LEU A 213 5.58 -18.44 8.61
N TYR A 214 6.55 -18.48 9.51
CA TYR A 214 6.64 -19.51 10.54
C TYR A 214 5.98 -19.01 11.83
N ASP A 215 4.93 -19.68 12.26
CA ASP A 215 4.24 -19.38 13.51
C ASP A 215 4.73 -20.35 14.62
N LEU A 216 5.62 -19.84 15.49
CA LEU A 216 6.16 -20.62 16.59
C LEU A 216 5.18 -20.85 17.73
N VAL A 217 4.12 -20.02 17.82
CA VAL A 217 3.12 -20.14 18.89
C VAL A 217 2.17 -21.29 18.61
N ASN A 218 1.71 -21.40 17.36
CA ASN A 218 0.77 -22.42 16.92
C ASN A 218 1.45 -23.65 16.28
N GLY A 219 2.78 -23.59 16.06
CA GLY A 219 3.56 -24.69 15.48
C GLY A 219 3.21 -24.94 14.00
N VAL A 220 2.84 -23.92 13.25
CA VAL A 220 2.43 -24.03 11.83
C VAL A 220 3.29 -23.18 10.90
N VAL A 221 3.35 -23.56 9.63
CA VAL A 221 3.95 -22.76 8.56
C VAL A 221 2.83 -22.25 7.67
N ILE A 222 2.60 -20.95 7.71
CA ILE A 222 1.62 -20.27 6.88
C ILE A 222 2.24 -20.05 5.49
N LYS A 223 1.60 -20.61 4.48
CA LYS A 223 1.97 -20.44 3.07
C LYS A 223 0.77 -19.89 2.32
N PRO A 224 1.00 -19.09 1.27
CA PRO A 224 -0.10 -18.65 0.42
C PRO A 224 -0.72 -19.87 -0.29
N GLU A 225 -2.05 -19.90 -0.35
CA GLU A 225 -2.78 -20.81 -1.24
C GLU A 225 -2.57 -20.40 -2.71
N PRO A 226 -2.68 -21.32 -3.69
CA PRO A 226 -2.57 -20.97 -5.09
C PRO A 226 -3.51 -19.83 -5.48
N GLY A 227 -2.95 -18.76 -6.03
CA GLY A 227 -3.72 -17.57 -6.43
C GLY A 227 -4.16 -16.66 -5.29
N GLN A 228 -3.76 -16.94 -4.05
CA GLN A 228 -4.02 -16.10 -2.88
C GLN A 228 -2.72 -15.47 -2.37
N PRO A 229 -2.78 -14.26 -1.80
CA PRO A 229 -1.63 -13.66 -1.13
C PRO A 229 -1.35 -14.33 0.22
N VAL A 230 -0.12 -14.15 0.73
CA VAL A 230 0.18 -14.50 2.11
C VAL A 230 -0.58 -13.58 3.06
N VAL A 231 -1.12 -14.16 4.14
CA VAL A 231 -1.88 -13.43 5.17
C VAL A 231 -1.14 -13.54 6.50
N VAL A 232 -0.71 -12.41 7.04
CA VAL A 232 -0.20 -12.31 8.42
C VAL A 232 -1.41 -12.25 9.36
N PRO A 233 -1.54 -13.19 10.32
CA PRO A 233 -2.71 -13.26 11.21
C PRO A 233 -2.92 -12.02 12.06
N GLU A 234 -4.16 -11.81 12.51
CA GLU A 234 -4.52 -10.75 13.44
C GLU A 234 -3.67 -10.82 14.71
N ALA A 235 -3.22 -9.67 15.19
CA ALA A 235 -2.41 -9.49 16.39
C ALA A 235 -1.06 -10.24 16.40
N ALA A 236 -0.63 -10.85 15.29
CA ALA A 236 0.67 -11.52 15.21
C ALA A 236 1.81 -10.53 15.39
N VAL A 237 2.81 -10.90 16.22
CA VAL A 237 4.08 -10.17 16.36
C VAL A 237 5.13 -10.93 15.57
N VAL A 238 5.54 -10.33 14.46
CA VAL A 238 6.45 -10.90 13.47
C VAL A 238 7.83 -10.29 13.61
N VAL A 239 8.86 -11.12 13.62
CA VAL A 239 10.27 -10.69 13.66
C VAL A 239 11.03 -11.23 12.46
N PRO A 240 12.16 -10.60 12.07
CA PRO A 240 13.07 -11.20 11.11
C PRO A 240 13.63 -12.51 11.65
N GLY A 241 13.67 -13.54 10.81
CA GLY A 241 14.29 -14.82 11.11
C GLY A 241 15.02 -15.38 9.90
N ALA A 242 15.55 -16.60 10.04
CA ALA A 242 16.15 -17.34 8.95
C ALA A 242 15.74 -18.81 9.00
N ARG A 243 15.61 -19.43 7.83
CA ARG A 243 15.37 -20.87 7.70
C ARG A 243 16.49 -21.52 6.92
N ALA A 244 16.90 -22.71 7.33
CA ALA A 244 17.91 -23.48 6.61
C ALA A 244 17.43 -23.79 5.17
N VAL A 245 18.36 -23.75 4.22
CA VAL A 245 18.14 -24.23 2.87
C VAL A 245 18.38 -25.76 2.86
N THR A 246 17.33 -26.52 2.54
CA THR A 246 17.34 -28.00 2.59
C THR A 246 17.46 -28.66 1.22
N ILE A 247 17.59 -27.89 0.14
CA ILE A 247 17.63 -28.34 -1.25
C ILE A 247 18.99 -28.04 -1.90
N GLY A 248 19.33 -28.79 -2.95
CA GLY A 248 20.56 -28.61 -3.72
C GLY A 248 21.81 -28.65 -2.85
N LYS A 249 22.72 -27.73 -3.06
CA LYS A 249 23.97 -27.56 -2.29
C LYS A 249 23.81 -26.75 -1.00
N GLY A 250 22.56 -26.31 -0.69
CA GLY A 250 22.29 -25.49 0.49
C GLY A 250 22.77 -26.09 1.80
N PRO A 251 22.49 -27.38 2.11
CA PRO A 251 22.96 -28.02 3.34
C PRO A 251 24.49 -28.12 3.42
N GLU A 252 25.14 -28.45 2.31
CA GLU A 252 26.62 -28.55 2.23
C GLU A 252 27.29 -27.20 2.50
N TRP A 253 26.70 -26.10 2.02
CA TRP A 253 27.19 -24.74 2.19
C TRP A 253 26.73 -24.06 3.50
N GLY A 254 25.91 -24.71 4.31
CA GLY A 254 25.37 -24.14 5.55
C GLY A 254 24.47 -22.91 5.30
N LEU A 255 23.80 -22.83 4.14
CA LEU A 255 23.03 -21.67 3.77
C LEU A 255 21.71 -21.58 4.54
N SER A 256 21.33 -20.34 4.86
CA SER A 256 19.99 -19.99 5.32
C SER A 256 19.42 -18.83 4.50
N VAL A 257 18.12 -18.78 4.39
CA VAL A 257 17.40 -17.67 3.74
C VAL A 257 16.52 -16.95 4.75
N ALA A 258 16.37 -15.64 4.60
CA ALA A 258 15.53 -14.84 5.46
C ALA A 258 14.06 -15.32 5.39
N THR A 259 13.38 -15.27 6.51
CA THR A 259 11.97 -15.62 6.62
C THR A 259 11.32 -14.85 7.77
N PRO A 260 10.07 -14.38 7.66
CA PRO A 260 9.36 -13.80 8.79
C PRO A 260 8.91 -14.89 9.78
N VAL A 261 8.96 -14.58 11.07
CA VAL A 261 8.63 -15.51 12.14
C VAL A 261 7.69 -14.87 13.14
N ILE A 262 6.52 -15.47 13.39
CA ILE A 262 5.62 -15.10 14.47
C ILE A 262 6.16 -15.69 15.77
N VAL A 263 6.50 -14.81 16.72
CA VAL A 263 7.08 -15.20 18.03
C VAL A 263 6.08 -15.11 19.17
N LYS A 264 5.02 -14.33 18.99
CA LYS A 264 3.89 -14.20 19.92
C LYS A 264 2.70 -13.54 19.23
N TYR A 265 1.59 -13.44 19.92
CA TYR A 265 0.46 -12.59 19.58
C TYR A 265 0.41 -11.40 20.54
N ARG A 266 -0.18 -10.28 20.09
CA ARG A 266 -0.18 -9.00 20.79
C ARG A 266 -0.88 -9.12 22.14
N ASP A 267 -0.23 -8.63 23.18
CA ASP A 267 -0.66 -8.57 24.57
C ASP A 267 -0.63 -7.10 25.07
N GLU A 268 -1.10 -6.84 26.29
CA GLU A 268 -1.12 -5.51 26.90
C GLU A 268 0.26 -4.83 26.92
N LYS A 269 1.35 -5.61 27.12
CA LYS A 269 2.71 -5.08 27.11
C LYS A 269 3.14 -4.66 25.70
N THR A 270 2.68 -5.37 24.68
CA THR A 270 2.91 -5.02 23.29
C THR A 270 2.10 -3.76 22.94
N ASP A 271 0.84 -3.68 23.37
CA ASP A 271 -0.02 -2.53 23.18
C ASP A 271 0.62 -1.25 23.70
N ALA A 272 1.10 -1.26 24.95
CA ALA A 272 1.78 -0.11 25.55
C ALA A 272 3.03 0.35 24.79
N ARG A 273 3.75 -0.57 24.10
CA ARG A 273 4.94 -0.25 23.30
C ARG A 273 4.61 0.26 21.90
N THR A 274 3.43 -0.04 21.39
CA THR A 274 3.00 0.37 20.04
C THR A 274 2.18 1.65 20.04
N GLU A 275 1.74 2.12 21.21
CA GLU A 275 0.97 3.36 21.37
C GLU A 275 1.85 4.58 21.09
N LEU A 276 1.38 5.42 20.18
CA LEU A 276 1.97 6.74 19.95
C LEU A 276 1.37 7.73 20.94
N GLU A 277 2.22 8.50 21.59
CA GLU A 277 1.77 9.54 22.51
C GLU A 277 0.81 10.52 21.81
N ALA A 278 -0.31 10.80 22.46
CA ALA A 278 -1.42 11.57 21.88
C ALA A 278 -1.01 12.96 21.38
N TRP A 279 0.03 13.57 21.96
CA TRP A 279 0.52 14.88 21.55
C TRP A 279 1.37 14.86 20.26
N ILE A 280 1.79 13.68 19.79
CA ILE A 280 2.50 13.52 18.51
C ILE A 280 1.50 13.53 17.34
N ARG A 281 0.27 13.12 17.59
CA ARG A 281 -0.81 12.99 16.61
C ARG A 281 -1.51 14.30 16.27
#